data_78165aa14c745da877e256653bc9baa0
#
_entry.id   78165aa14c745da877e256653bc9baa0
#
_cell.length_a   1.000
_cell.length_b   1.000
_cell.length_c   1.000
_cell.angle_alpha   90.00
_cell.angle_beta   90.00
_cell.angle_gamma   90.00
#
_symmetry.space_group_name_H-M   'P 1'
#
loop_
_entity.id
_entity.type
_entity.pdbx_description
1 polymer ?
#
loop_
_entity_poly.entity_id
_entity_poly.type
_entity_poly.pdbx_seq_one_letter_code
_entity_poly.pdbx_strand_id
1 'polypeptide(L)'
;MKALILGYGSIGKRHCEVLEALPQIDEICLVTSQDVVGKICYKSLEEVSNLDKFDYFVIATPTFLHLQNLKFLDEKVKDKIILCEKPLFEKFYDFTPKNNKIFVGYVLRFHPLLQKLKELLESEKILYINVSCGQYLPSWRNGDYTKCYSASKEKGGGVLLDLSHELDYTMWLCGKFKSIKSFQGKISNLQITSDDLCLIFGKTDNNVVANISIDYLSHMTHRNVRVECEGSTYELNFIEGTLIKQDINRQIFNIPNLARNEMFLAMHKDVLGEQRYVCGFSEGQDTMGVIDKIQRQNNE
;
A
#
# COMPACT_ATOMS: atom_id res chain seq x y z
N MET A 1 15.57 -14.83 13.72
CA MET A 1 15.53 -14.61 12.24
C MET A 1 16.44 -13.43 11.89
N LYS A 2 17.08 -13.50 10.71
CA LYS A 2 17.87 -12.38 10.17
C LYS A 2 17.11 -11.69 9.04
N ALA A 3 17.04 -10.36 9.10
CA ALA A 3 16.37 -9.54 8.10
C ALA A 3 17.36 -8.71 7.28
N LEU A 4 17.07 -8.53 5.99
CA LEU A 4 17.79 -7.62 5.11
C LEU A 4 16.81 -6.59 4.56
N ILE A 5 17.07 -5.30 4.81
CA ILE A 5 16.26 -4.19 4.31
C ILE A 5 16.98 -3.53 3.15
N LEU A 6 16.34 -3.46 2.00
CA LEU A 6 16.82 -2.81 0.79
C LEU A 6 16.24 -1.38 0.73
N GLY A 7 17.11 -0.39 0.85
CA GLY A 7 16.72 1.02 0.95
C GLY A 7 16.55 1.50 2.39
N TYR A 8 17.14 2.65 2.72
CA TYR A 8 17.10 3.25 4.05
C TYR A 8 16.62 4.71 4.00
N GLY A 9 15.61 4.96 3.14
CA GLY A 9 14.84 6.19 3.14
C GLY A 9 13.85 6.23 4.31
N SER A 10 12.90 7.19 4.27
CA SER A 10 11.90 7.37 5.33
C SER A 10 11.15 6.08 5.69
N ILE A 11 10.77 5.27 4.66
CA ILE A 11 10.02 4.04 4.89
C ILE A 11 10.92 2.89 5.33
N GLY A 12 12.14 2.77 4.76
CA GLY A 12 13.10 1.76 5.19
C GLY A 12 13.57 1.94 6.63
N LYS A 13 13.73 3.19 7.09
CA LYS A 13 14.00 3.51 8.50
C LYS A 13 12.86 3.01 9.40
N ARG A 14 11.61 3.24 9.00
CA ARG A 14 10.44 2.78 9.74
C ARG A 14 10.37 1.25 9.84
N HIS A 15 10.62 0.53 8.74
CA HIS A 15 10.72 -0.93 8.78
C HIS A 15 11.80 -1.38 9.73
N CYS A 16 12.97 -0.74 9.71
CA CYS A 16 14.07 -1.06 10.63
C CYS A 16 13.65 -0.89 12.09
N GLU A 17 13.10 0.28 12.46
CA GLU A 17 12.59 0.57 13.80
C GLU A 17 11.57 -0.45 14.29
N VAL A 18 10.63 -0.82 13.42
CA VAL A 18 9.56 -1.77 13.76
C VAL A 18 10.10 -3.19 13.89
N LEU A 19 11.03 -3.60 13.04
CA LEU A 19 11.64 -4.93 13.09
C LEU A 19 12.54 -5.09 14.32
N GLU A 20 13.21 -4.03 14.79
CA GLU A 20 13.96 -4.03 16.05
C GLU A 20 13.09 -4.32 17.28
N ALA A 21 11.80 -3.98 17.21
CA ALA A 21 10.84 -4.26 18.27
C ALA A 21 10.27 -5.68 18.24
N LEU A 22 10.58 -6.49 17.21
CA LEU A 22 10.10 -7.86 17.07
C LEU A 22 11.07 -8.87 17.68
N PRO A 23 10.66 -9.62 18.71
CA PRO A 23 11.57 -10.52 19.44
C PRO A 23 12.11 -11.68 18.59
N GLN A 24 11.47 -12.00 17.48
CA GLN A 24 11.94 -13.04 16.55
C GLN A 24 13.01 -12.56 15.57
N ILE A 25 13.31 -11.25 15.52
CA ILE A 25 14.34 -10.67 14.66
C ILE A 25 15.60 -10.44 15.48
N ASP A 26 16.65 -11.23 15.23
CA ASP A 26 17.90 -11.20 15.95
C ASP A 26 18.91 -10.22 15.34
N GLU A 27 18.86 -10.04 14.02
CA GLU A 27 19.82 -9.23 13.27
C GLU A 27 19.13 -8.53 12.08
N ILE A 28 19.44 -7.25 11.91
CA ILE A 28 18.99 -6.46 10.76
C ILE A 28 20.20 -5.89 10.04
N CYS A 29 20.38 -6.26 8.77
CA CYS A 29 21.34 -5.68 7.86
C CYS A 29 20.63 -4.77 6.84
N LEU A 30 21.37 -3.84 6.26
CA LEU A 30 20.85 -2.85 5.32
C LEU A 30 21.59 -2.92 3.98
N VAL A 31 20.86 -2.73 2.89
CA VAL A 31 21.43 -2.38 1.58
C VAL A 31 21.12 -0.90 1.35
N THR A 32 22.12 -0.04 1.46
CA THR A 32 21.97 1.42 1.41
C THR A 32 23.28 2.11 1.10
N SER A 33 23.20 3.28 0.43
CA SER A 33 24.37 4.16 0.25
C SER A 33 24.79 4.90 1.52
N GLN A 34 23.94 4.91 2.55
CA GLN A 34 24.19 5.58 3.83
C GLN A 34 25.05 4.68 4.75
N ASP A 35 25.84 5.31 5.61
CA ASP A 35 26.48 4.63 6.72
C ASP A 35 25.58 4.81 7.96
N VAL A 36 25.13 3.69 8.53
CA VAL A 36 24.18 3.67 9.65
C VAL A 36 24.87 3.08 10.88
N VAL A 37 25.02 3.89 11.91
CA VAL A 37 25.69 3.49 13.15
C VAL A 37 24.98 2.29 13.77
N GLY A 38 25.76 1.26 14.13
CA GLY A 38 25.25 0.06 14.78
C GLY A 38 24.57 -0.94 13.82
N LYS A 39 24.65 -0.72 12.50
CA LYS A 39 24.12 -1.65 11.49
C LYS A 39 25.21 -2.09 10.51
N ILE A 40 25.09 -3.34 10.05
CA ILE A 40 25.87 -3.84 8.91
C ILE A 40 25.22 -3.30 7.65
N CYS A 41 25.96 -2.53 6.87
CA CYS A 41 25.49 -1.90 5.65
C CYS A 41 26.27 -2.43 4.44
N TYR A 42 25.55 -2.78 3.39
CA TYR A 42 26.07 -3.12 2.05
C TYR A 42 25.67 -2.02 1.08
N LYS A 43 26.51 -1.70 0.10
CA LYS A 43 26.20 -0.65 -0.88
C LYS A 43 25.29 -1.16 -2.00
N SER A 44 25.31 -2.48 -2.25
CA SER A 44 24.41 -3.14 -3.23
C SER A 44 24.06 -4.57 -2.78
N LEU A 45 23.08 -5.20 -3.42
CA LEU A 45 22.72 -6.60 -3.18
C LEU A 45 23.84 -7.57 -3.55
N GLU A 46 24.63 -7.24 -4.57
CA GLU A 46 25.74 -8.05 -5.07
C GLU A 46 26.89 -8.13 -4.05
N GLU A 47 27.04 -7.13 -3.19
CA GLU A 47 28.04 -7.16 -2.10
C GLU A 47 27.67 -8.10 -0.95
N VAL A 48 26.42 -8.57 -0.90
CA VAL A 48 25.97 -9.49 0.15
C VAL A 48 26.43 -10.90 -0.19
N SER A 49 27.59 -11.29 0.34
CA SER A 49 28.28 -12.55 0.01
C SER A 49 27.46 -13.83 0.27
N ASN A 50 26.50 -13.80 1.18
CA ASN A 50 25.65 -14.92 1.52
C ASN A 50 24.22 -14.43 1.82
N LEU A 51 23.37 -14.42 0.78
CA LEU A 51 21.96 -14.04 0.91
C LEU A 51 21.13 -15.11 1.64
N ASP A 52 21.52 -16.37 1.57
CA ASP A 52 20.78 -17.50 2.18
C ASP A 52 20.73 -17.43 3.71
N LYS A 53 21.64 -16.68 4.33
CA LYS A 53 21.65 -16.46 5.78
C LYS A 53 20.46 -15.62 6.27
N PHE A 54 19.80 -14.87 5.38
CA PHE A 54 18.62 -14.07 5.72
C PHE A 54 17.34 -14.87 5.53
N ASP A 55 16.43 -14.71 6.46
CA ASP A 55 15.13 -15.37 6.45
C ASP A 55 14.05 -14.45 5.87
N TYR A 56 14.25 -13.14 6.03
CA TYR A 56 13.29 -12.11 5.69
C TYR A 56 13.93 -10.94 4.94
N PHE A 57 13.31 -10.54 3.84
CA PHE A 57 13.74 -9.41 3.02
C PHE A 57 12.65 -8.34 2.97
N VAL A 58 13.05 -7.07 3.11
CA VAL A 58 12.14 -5.93 2.97
C VAL A 58 12.65 -5.02 1.87
N ILE A 59 11.91 -4.89 0.78
CA ILE A 59 12.23 -3.97 -0.32
C ILE A 59 11.52 -2.64 -0.07
N ALA A 60 12.30 -1.64 0.34
CA ALA A 60 11.88 -0.27 0.63
C ALA A 60 12.68 0.75 -0.20
N THR A 61 13.13 0.33 -1.38
CA THR A 61 13.80 1.15 -2.38
C THR A 61 12.79 2.04 -3.12
N PRO A 62 13.22 3.00 -3.96
CA PRO A 62 12.33 3.65 -4.92
C PRO A 62 11.59 2.62 -5.79
N THR A 63 10.32 2.89 -6.10
CA THR A 63 9.40 1.94 -6.75
C THR A 63 9.95 1.37 -8.08
N PHE A 64 10.64 2.17 -8.87
CA PHE A 64 11.22 1.71 -10.15
C PHE A 64 12.32 0.64 -9.99
N LEU A 65 12.85 0.42 -8.78
CA LEU A 65 13.81 -0.64 -8.47
C LEU A 65 13.14 -1.92 -7.93
N HIS A 66 11.85 -1.91 -7.63
CA HIS A 66 11.18 -3.04 -7.00
C HIS A 66 11.26 -4.31 -7.85
N LEU A 67 10.97 -4.22 -9.16
CA LEU A 67 11.01 -5.37 -10.05
C LEU A 67 12.42 -5.97 -10.16
N GLN A 68 13.45 -5.12 -10.29
CA GLN A 68 14.84 -5.57 -10.38
C GLN A 68 15.24 -6.30 -9.10
N ASN A 69 14.94 -5.73 -7.93
CA ASN A 69 15.25 -6.33 -6.64
C ASN A 69 14.50 -7.65 -6.41
N LEU A 70 13.21 -7.70 -6.77
CA LEU A 70 12.41 -8.92 -6.68
C LEU A 70 12.95 -10.03 -7.57
N LYS A 71 13.27 -9.73 -8.83
CA LYS A 71 13.86 -10.70 -9.76
C LYS A 71 15.20 -11.23 -9.23
N PHE A 72 16.06 -10.33 -8.78
CA PHE A 72 17.37 -10.71 -8.24
C PHE A 72 17.22 -11.65 -7.05
N LEU A 73 16.37 -11.31 -6.08
CA LEU A 73 16.15 -12.14 -4.91
C LEU A 73 15.50 -13.49 -5.29
N ASP A 74 14.50 -13.47 -6.19
CA ASP A 74 13.81 -14.70 -6.60
C ASP A 74 14.71 -15.68 -7.37
N GLU A 75 15.77 -15.17 -8.02
CA GLU A 75 16.80 -15.97 -8.68
C GLU A 75 17.88 -16.48 -7.71
N LYS A 76 18.23 -15.70 -6.68
CA LYS A 76 19.39 -15.95 -5.83
C LYS A 76 19.10 -16.71 -4.54
N VAL A 77 17.87 -16.62 -4.02
CA VAL A 77 17.47 -17.29 -2.79
C VAL A 77 16.16 -18.05 -2.99
N LYS A 78 15.92 -19.04 -2.11
CA LYS A 78 14.74 -19.89 -2.20
C LYS A 78 14.08 -20.06 -0.83
N ASP A 79 12.75 -20.24 -0.86
CA ASP A 79 11.92 -20.47 0.34
C ASP A 79 12.02 -19.35 1.38
N LYS A 80 12.23 -18.10 0.91
CA LYS A 80 12.32 -16.90 1.75
C LYS A 80 11.02 -16.12 1.74
N ILE A 81 10.87 -15.27 2.77
CA ILE A 81 9.78 -14.30 2.86
C ILE A 81 10.30 -12.94 2.39
N ILE A 82 9.57 -12.31 1.46
CA ILE A 82 9.93 -10.99 0.92
C ILE A 82 8.71 -10.07 1.06
N LEU A 83 8.87 -8.94 1.73
CA LEU A 83 7.90 -7.84 1.73
C LEU A 83 8.41 -6.75 0.79
N CYS A 84 7.64 -6.44 -0.25
CA CYS A 84 7.91 -5.33 -1.15
C CYS A 84 6.97 -4.17 -0.83
N GLU A 85 7.50 -2.96 -0.67
CA GLU A 85 6.70 -1.76 -0.44
C GLU A 85 5.75 -1.47 -1.61
N LYS A 86 4.68 -0.75 -1.31
CA LYS A 86 3.69 -0.32 -2.29
C LYS A 86 4.15 1.00 -3.01
N PRO A 87 3.68 1.24 -4.24
CA PRO A 87 3.03 0.28 -5.11
C PRO A 87 4.01 -0.83 -5.52
N LEU A 88 3.49 -2.01 -5.85
CA LEU A 88 4.35 -3.17 -6.18
C LEU A 88 5.38 -2.82 -7.27
N PHE A 89 4.93 -2.06 -8.28
CA PHE A 89 5.76 -1.57 -9.40
C PHE A 89 5.33 -0.15 -9.80
N GLU A 90 6.16 0.54 -10.60
CA GLU A 90 5.82 1.84 -11.19
C GLU A 90 4.84 1.73 -12.39
N LYS A 91 4.73 0.53 -12.97
CA LYS A 91 3.76 0.14 -14.01
C LYS A 91 3.51 -1.36 -13.94
N PHE A 92 2.53 -1.85 -14.67
CA PHE A 92 2.27 -3.29 -14.75
C PHE A 92 3.42 -4.03 -15.44
N TYR A 93 3.85 -5.15 -14.84
CA TYR A 93 4.79 -6.11 -15.40
C TYR A 93 4.22 -7.52 -15.27
N ASP A 94 4.32 -8.30 -16.33
CA ASP A 94 4.03 -9.74 -16.28
C ASP A 94 5.22 -10.47 -15.62
N PHE A 95 5.20 -10.49 -14.30
CA PHE A 95 6.20 -11.17 -13.47
C PHE A 95 5.50 -12.08 -12.48
N THR A 96 5.97 -13.30 -12.36
CA THR A 96 5.48 -14.29 -11.39
C THR A 96 6.68 -14.84 -10.63
N PRO A 97 6.74 -14.68 -9.29
CA PRO A 97 7.79 -15.24 -8.47
C PRO A 97 7.71 -16.78 -8.49
N LYS A 98 8.86 -17.46 -8.43
CA LYS A 98 8.95 -18.92 -8.53
C LYS A 98 9.50 -19.58 -7.27
N ASN A 99 10.33 -18.86 -6.53
CA ASN A 99 11.15 -19.45 -5.49
C ASN A 99 10.83 -18.94 -4.09
N ASN A 100 10.14 -17.79 -3.98
CA ASN A 100 9.96 -17.13 -2.70
C ASN A 100 8.51 -16.69 -2.47
N LYS A 101 8.15 -16.52 -1.21
CA LYS A 101 6.85 -16.00 -0.82
C LYS A 101 6.90 -14.47 -0.73
N ILE A 102 6.20 -13.80 -1.62
CA ILE A 102 6.25 -12.34 -1.75
C ILE A 102 4.93 -11.73 -1.28
N PHE A 103 5.03 -10.68 -0.49
CA PHE A 103 3.93 -9.84 -0.01
C PHE A 103 4.14 -8.39 -0.39
N VAL A 104 3.06 -7.60 -0.41
CA VAL A 104 3.06 -6.18 -0.76
C VAL A 104 2.67 -5.34 0.45
N GLY A 105 3.39 -4.25 0.69
CA GLY A 105 3.29 -3.38 1.86
C GLY A 105 2.05 -2.48 1.91
N TYR A 106 0.88 -3.02 1.62
CA TYR A 106 -0.39 -2.29 1.79
C TYR A 106 -0.79 -2.21 3.26
N VAL A 107 -0.04 -1.39 4.01
CA VAL A 107 -0.12 -1.27 5.46
C VAL A 107 -1.51 -0.87 5.99
N LEU A 108 -2.35 -0.21 5.20
CA LEU A 108 -3.71 0.15 5.65
C LEU A 108 -4.61 -1.06 5.90
N ARG A 109 -4.32 -2.24 5.34
CA ARG A 109 -5.01 -3.50 5.72
C ARG A 109 -4.84 -3.83 7.20
N PHE A 110 -3.86 -3.20 7.87
CA PHE A 110 -3.59 -3.35 9.31
C PHE A 110 -4.12 -2.21 10.16
N HIS A 111 -4.94 -1.34 9.57
CA HIS A 111 -5.69 -0.37 10.37
C HIS A 111 -6.84 -1.10 11.10
N PRO A 112 -6.89 -1.05 12.46
CA PRO A 112 -7.83 -1.88 13.22
C PRO A 112 -9.30 -1.68 12.83
N LEU A 113 -9.70 -0.44 12.51
CA LEU A 113 -11.07 -0.17 12.09
C LEU A 113 -11.36 -0.67 10.67
N LEU A 114 -10.36 -0.74 9.79
CA LEU A 114 -10.55 -1.34 8.46
C LEU A 114 -10.68 -2.87 8.57
N GLN A 115 -9.91 -3.51 9.45
CA GLN A 115 -10.06 -4.93 9.76
C GLN A 115 -11.43 -5.20 10.38
N LYS A 116 -11.86 -4.33 11.33
CA LYS A 116 -13.19 -4.43 11.92
C LYS A 116 -14.30 -4.27 10.88
N LEU A 117 -14.16 -3.33 9.96
CA LEU A 117 -15.10 -3.17 8.84
C LEU A 117 -15.15 -4.46 8.01
N LYS A 118 -14.00 -5.04 7.64
CA LYS A 118 -13.95 -6.29 6.89
C LYS A 118 -14.67 -7.42 7.59
N GLU A 119 -14.44 -7.62 8.89
CA GLU A 119 -15.13 -8.63 9.72
C GLU A 119 -16.66 -8.42 9.72
N LEU A 120 -17.10 -7.17 9.89
CA LEU A 120 -18.52 -6.84 9.90
C LEU A 120 -19.19 -7.08 8.53
N LEU A 121 -18.44 -6.90 7.44
CA LEU A 121 -18.93 -7.10 6.09
C LEU A 121 -19.01 -8.58 5.67
N GLU A 122 -18.39 -9.52 6.39
CA GLU A 122 -18.41 -10.95 6.05
C GLU A 122 -19.84 -11.54 6.02
N SER A 123 -20.75 -11.00 6.83
CA SER A 123 -22.15 -11.43 6.90
C SER A 123 -23.11 -10.55 6.11
N GLU A 124 -22.60 -9.54 5.42
CA GLU A 124 -23.41 -8.54 4.73
C GLU A 124 -23.46 -8.77 3.23
N LYS A 125 -24.57 -8.42 2.61
CA LYS A 125 -24.64 -8.29 1.14
C LYS A 125 -24.32 -6.86 0.76
N ILE A 126 -23.10 -6.63 0.34
CA ILE A 126 -22.61 -5.32 -0.08
C ILE A 126 -23.23 -4.97 -1.43
N LEU A 127 -23.80 -3.77 -1.55
CA LEU A 127 -24.40 -3.23 -2.77
C LEU A 127 -23.47 -2.21 -3.43
N TYR A 128 -22.91 -1.30 -2.62
CA TYR A 128 -22.13 -0.17 -3.10
C TYR A 128 -21.04 0.20 -2.09
N ILE A 129 -19.88 0.57 -2.61
CA ILE A 129 -18.78 1.15 -1.83
C ILE A 129 -18.35 2.48 -2.44
N ASN A 130 -18.21 3.51 -1.59
CA ASN A 130 -17.64 4.80 -1.94
C ASN A 130 -16.39 5.05 -1.11
N VAL A 131 -15.27 5.30 -1.78
CA VAL A 131 -13.97 5.55 -1.19
C VAL A 131 -13.47 6.91 -1.61
N SER A 132 -13.00 7.70 -0.67
CA SER A 132 -12.41 9.00 -0.96
C SER A 132 -11.16 9.26 -0.14
N CYS A 133 -10.11 9.75 -0.79
CA CYS A 133 -8.90 10.22 -0.13
C CYS A 133 -8.37 11.45 -0.84
N GLY A 134 -8.29 12.55 -0.11
CA GLY A 134 -7.74 13.80 -0.61
C GLY A 134 -6.74 14.40 0.36
N GLN A 135 -5.62 14.86 -0.18
CA GLN A 135 -4.54 15.51 0.58
C GLN A 135 -3.87 16.56 -0.30
N TYR A 136 -3.60 17.72 0.26
CA TYR A 136 -2.91 18.78 -0.49
C TYR A 136 -1.42 18.49 -0.59
N LEU A 137 -0.93 18.14 -1.79
CA LEU A 137 0.45 17.69 -2.01
C LEU A 137 1.52 18.61 -1.43
N PRO A 138 1.43 19.95 -1.57
CA PRO A 138 2.41 20.87 -0.97
C PRO A 138 2.53 20.78 0.54
N SER A 139 1.51 20.27 1.23
CA SER A 139 1.49 20.12 2.69
C SER A 139 1.96 18.75 3.19
N TRP A 140 2.28 17.79 2.30
CA TRP A 140 2.64 16.43 2.72
C TRP A 140 3.97 16.33 3.45
N ARG A 141 4.92 17.18 3.09
CA ARG A 141 6.27 17.17 3.64
C ARG A 141 6.82 18.57 3.76
N ASN A 142 7.67 18.78 4.73
CA ASN A 142 8.46 20.00 4.80
C ASN A 142 9.41 20.09 3.62
N GLY A 143 9.41 21.22 2.93
CA GLY A 143 10.29 21.50 1.79
C GLY A 143 9.56 21.70 0.46
N ASP A 144 10.34 21.75 -0.61
CA ASP A 144 9.85 22.01 -1.96
C ASP A 144 9.18 20.74 -2.54
N TYR A 145 7.87 20.71 -2.58
CA TYR A 145 7.08 19.58 -3.09
C TYR A 145 7.37 19.26 -4.56
N THR A 146 7.82 20.25 -5.35
CA THR A 146 8.11 20.07 -6.79
C THR A 146 9.29 19.11 -7.04
N LYS A 147 10.14 18.93 -6.01
CA LYS A 147 11.32 18.04 -6.08
C LYS A 147 11.01 16.61 -5.58
N CYS A 148 9.85 16.38 -4.97
CA CYS A 148 9.49 15.04 -4.52
C CYS A 148 9.15 14.12 -5.70
N TYR A 149 9.27 12.80 -5.50
CA TYR A 149 8.94 11.83 -6.54
C TYR A 149 7.47 11.92 -6.97
N SER A 150 6.55 12.21 -6.03
CA SER A 150 5.12 12.35 -6.27
C SER A 150 4.78 13.39 -7.33
N ALA A 151 5.61 14.44 -7.46
CA ALA A 151 5.44 15.51 -8.44
C ALA A 151 5.88 15.12 -9.87
N SER A 152 6.59 14.01 -10.05
CA SER A 152 7.20 13.63 -11.32
C SER A 152 6.63 12.32 -11.88
N LYS A 153 5.95 12.41 -13.03
CA LYS A 153 5.45 11.23 -13.78
C LYS A 153 6.59 10.27 -14.15
N GLU A 154 7.73 10.81 -14.58
CA GLU A 154 8.89 10.01 -14.96
C GLU A 154 9.50 9.19 -13.81
N LYS A 155 9.36 9.68 -12.57
CA LYS A 155 9.82 8.98 -11.36
C LYS A 155 8.79 8.01 -10.80
N GLY A 156 7.68 7.80 -11.48
CA GLY A 156 6.57 6.96 -11.00
C GLY A 156 5.70 7.66 -9.96
N GLY A 157 5.67 9.01 -9.95
CA GLY A 157 4.78 9.80 -9.13
C GLY A 157 3.37 9.91 -9.74
N GLY A 158 2.46 10.46 -8.96
CA GLY A 158 1.06 10.67 -9.31
C GLY A 158 0.11 10.14 -8.25
N VAL A 159 -1.06 10.73 -8.19
CA VAL A 159 -2.05 10.43 -7.16
C VAL A 159 -2.50 8.96 -7.22
N LEU A 160 -2.60 8.39 -8.42
CA LEU A 160 -3.04 7.00 -8.60
C LEU A 160 -2.08 6.00 -7.96
N LEU A 161 -0.78 6.17 -8.13
CA LEU A 161 0.24 5.29 -7.54
C LEU A 161 0.45 5.56 -6.05
N ASP A 162 0.46 6.82 -5.65
CA ASP A 162 0.68 7.20 -4.24
C ASP A 162 -0.47 6.77 -3.34
N LEU A 163 -1.71 6.94 -3.82
CA LEU A 163 -2.94 6.58 -3.10
C LEU A 163 -3.53 5.25 -3.58
N SER A 164 -2.68 4.31 -4.04
CA SER A 164 -3.12 2.98 -4.48
C SER A 164 -3.67 2.08 -3.35
N HIS A 165 -3.53 2.49 -2.10
CA HIS A 165 -4.20 1.83 -0.98
C HIS A 165 -5.71 1.77 -1.16
N GLU A 166 -6.31 2.81 -1.73
CA GLU A 166 -7.74 2.94 -1.96
C GLU A 166 -8.24 1.86 -2.94
N LEU A 167 -7.45 1.55 -3.96
CA LEU A 167 -7.71 0.44 -4.87
C LEU A 167 -7.56 -0.92 -4.17
N ASP A 168 -6.45 -1.10 -3.45
CA ASP A 168 -6.12 -2.34 -2.76
C ASP A 168 -7.23 -2.74 -1.78
N TYR A 169 -7.56 -1.88 -0.82
CA TYR A 169 -8.54 -2.28 0.18
C TYR A 169 -9.98 -2.31 -0.37
N THR A 170 -10.30 -1.56 -1.43
CA THR A 170 -11.59 -1.71 -2.11
C THR A 170 -11.75 -3.11 -2.69
N MET A 171 -10.73 -3.62 -3.38
CA MET A 171 -10.75 -4.99 -3.90
C MET A 171 -10.70 -6.03 -2.78
N TRP A 172 -9.96 -5.78 -1.71
CA TRP A 172 -9.88 -6.65 -0.55
C TRP A 172 -11.21 -6.79 0.19
N LEU A 173 -12.03 -5.73 0.22
CA LEU A 173 -13.37 -5.73 0.84
C LEU A 173 -14.45 -6.29 -0.09
N CYS A 174 -14.39 -5.97 -1.39
CA CYS A 174 -15.54 -6.12 -2.30
C CYS A 174 -15.28 -7.07 -3.49
N GLY A 175 -14.07 -7.63 -3.62
CA GLY A 175 -13.68 -8.45 -4.77
C GLY A 175 -13.02 -7.65 -5.91
N LYS A 176 -12.48 -8.36 -6.91
CA LYS A 176 -11.70 -7.77 -8.01
C LYS A 176 -12.60 -6.99 -8.98
N PHE A 177 -12.08 -5.92 -9.57
CA PHE A 177 -12.81 -5.17 -10.58
C PHE A 177 -13.01 -6.00 -11.86
N LYS A 178 -14.29 -6.25 -12.21
CA LYS A 178 -14.71 -6.84 -13.47
C LYS A 178 -14.76 -5.82 -14.60
N SER A 179 -15.21 -4.61 -14.27
CA SER A 179 -15.26 -3.49 -15.22
C SER A 179 -14.95 -2.18 -14.50
N ILE A 180 -14.25 -1.28 -15.19
CA ILE A 180 -13.94 0.06 -14.69
C ILE A 180 -14.09 1.08 -15.80
N LYS A 181 -14.46 2.31 -15.40
CA LYS A 181 -14.28 3.56 -16.14
C LYS A 181 -13.58 4.55 -15.24
N SER A 182 -12.73 5.39 -15.80
CA SER A 182 -11.91 6.28 -15.00
C SER A 182 -11.66 7.61 -15.69
N PHE A 183 -11.37 8.60 -14.87
CA PHE A 183 -10.70 9.83 -15.25
C PHE A 183 -9.41 9.93 -14.44
N GLN A 184 -8.28 10.11 -15.12
CA GLN A 184 -6.98 10.36 -14.49
C GLN A 184 -6.35 11.56 -15.20
N GLY A 185 -5.93 12.55 -14.45
CA GLY A 185 -5.31 13.71 -15.08
C GLY A 185 -4.76 14.71 -14.08
N LYS A 186 -4.04 15.69 -14.66
CA LYS A 186 -3.64 16.90 -13.96
C LYS A 186 -4.63 18.01 -14.30
N ILE A 187 -5.38 18.48 -13.31
CA ILE A 187 -6.41 19.51 -13.49
C ILE A 187 -6.09 20.82 -12.77
N SER A 188 -5.15 20.80 -11.83
CA SER A 188 -4.78 21.96 -11.03
C SER A 188 -3.58 22.75 -11.58
N ASN A 189 -3.27 23.86 -10.89
CA ASN A 189 -2.08 24.67 -11.14
C ASN A 189 -0.85 24.19 -10.34
N LEU A 190 -0.88 23.01 -9.71
CA LEU A 190 0.28 22.45 -9.04
C LEU A 190 1.44 22.30 -10.04
N GLN A 191 2.65 22.63 -9.62
CA GLN A 191 3.86 22.51 -10.46
C GLN A 191 4.37 21.07 -10.44
N ILE A 192 3.62 20.19 -11.08
CA ILE A 192 3.90 18.75 -11.20
C ILE A 192 3.70 18.29 -12.63
N THR A 193 4.31 17.18 -13.01
CA THR A 193 4.09 16.50 -14.30
C THR A 193 3.22 15.25 -14.17
N SER A 194 2.93 14.85 -12.94
CA SER A 194 2.08 13.70 -12.62
C SER A 194 0.60 14.09 -12.53
N ASP A 195 -0.28 13.11 -12.41
CA ASP A 195 -1.70 13.30 -12.16
C ASP A 195 -1.96 13.80 -10.73
N ASP A 196 -2.94 14.68 -10.58
CA ASP A 196 -3.38 15.22 -9.28
C ASP A 196 -4.82 14.83 -8.91
N LEU A 197 -5.55 14.22 -9.84
CA LEU A 197 -6.89 13.67 -9.63
C LEU A 197 -7.02 12.33 -10.34
N CYS A 198 -7.61 11.36 -9.65
CA CYS A 198 -8.10 10.14 -10.27
C CYS A 198 -9.48 9.77 -9.72
N LEU A 199 -10.44 9.59 -10.61
CA LEU A 199 -11.79 9.13 -10.34
C LEU A 199 -11.99 7.77 -10.99
N ILE A 200 -12.50 6.80 -10.24
CA ILE A 200 -12.70 5.44 -10.71
C ILE A 200 -14.12 5.02 -10.38
N PHE A 201 -14.82 4.55 -11.37
CA PHE A 201 -16.15 3.96 -11.24
C PHE A 201 -16.13 2.56 -11.83
N GLY A 202 -16.65 1.57 -11.09
CA GLY A 202 -16.59 0.21 -11.57
C GLY A 202 -17.54 -0.75 -10.89
N LYS A 203 -17.48 -1.99 -11.33
CA LYS A 203 -18.22 -3.11 -10.76
C LYS A 203 -17.26 -4.26 -10.50
N THR A 204 -17.35 -4.86 -9.31
CA THR A 204 -16.51 -6.01 -8.94
C THR A 204 -17.13 -7.34 -9.41
N ASP A 205 -16.36 -8.41 -9.31
CA ASP A 205 -16.81 -9.78 -9.59
C ASP A 205 -17.89 -10.26 -8.60
N ASN A 206 -17.91 -9.73 -7.38
CA ASN A 206 -18.99 -9.91 -6.40
C ASN A 206 -20.23 -9.03 -6.69
N ASN A 207 -20.28 -8.37 -7.86
CA ASN A 207 -21.35 -7.46 -8.29
C ASN A 207 -21.50 -6.18 -7.44
N VAL A 208 -20.56 -5.82 -6.61
CA VAL A 208 -20.55 -4.56 -5.87
C VAL A 208 -20.22 -3.41 -6.83
N VAL A 209 -21.00 -2.33 -6.77
CA VAL A 209 -20.67 -1.07 -7.46
C VAL A 209 -19.68 -0.31 -6.61
N ALA A 210 -18.57 0.17 -7.20
CA ALA A 210 -17.53 0.89 -6.51
C ALA A 210 -17.27 2.26 -7.15
N ASN A 211 -17.11 3.28 -6.31
CA ASN A 211 -16.64 4.60 -6.66
C ASN A 211 -15.42 4.96 -5.81
N ILE A 212 -14.33 5.38 -6.45
CA ILE A 212 -13.10 5.80 -5.76
C ILE A 212 -12.71 7.17 -6.29
N SER A 213 -12.48 8.12 -5.39
CA SER A 213 -12.00 9.46 -5.67
C SER A 213 -10.73 9.73 -4.88
N ILE A 214 -9.62 10.00 -5.56
CA ILE A 214 -8.34 10.29 -4.94
C ILE A 214 -7.71 11.55 -5.54
N ASP A 215 -7.19 12.43 -4.68
CA ASP A 215 -6.66 13.71 -5.14
C ASP A 215 -5.49 14.25 -4.32
N TYR A 216 -4.71 15.14 -4.96
CA TYR A 216 -3.68 15.98 -4.35
C TYR A 216 -4.14 17.40 -4.04
N LEU A 217 -5.42 17.68 -4.17
CA LEU A 217 -6.01 19.01 -4.23
C LEU A 217 -6.62 19.46 -2.91
N SER A 218 -7.01 18.49 -2.07
CA SER A 218 -7.84 18.72 -0.89
C SER A 218 -7.06 19.38 0.25
N HIS A 219 -7.33 20.66 0.48
CA HIS A 219 -6.79 21.39 1.64
C HIS A 219 -7.31 20.86 2.98
N MET A 220 -8.51 20.29 3.00
CA MET A 220 -9.02 19.50 4.12
C MET A 220 -8.71 18.02 3.88
N THR A 221 -7.64 17.56 4.52
CA THR A 221 -7.26 16.15 4.42
C THR A 221 -8.41 15.25 4.86
N HIS A 222 -8.78 14.29 4.01
CA HIS A 222 -9.79 13.28 4.30
C HIS A 222 -9.37 11.92 3.79
N ARG A 223 -9.84 10.87 4.44
CA ARG A 223 -9.75 9.47 3.99
C ARG A 223 -10.92 8.71 4.55
N ASN A 224 -11.90 8.41 3.71
CA ASN A 224 -13.18 7.87 4.12
C ASN A 224 -13.57 6.65 3.26
N VAL A 225 -14.28 5.73 3.90
CA VAL A 225 -14.96 4.60 3.23
C VAL A 225 -16.40 4.60 3.69
N ARG A 226 -17.32 4.57 2.74
CA ARG A 226 -18.74 4.33 2.99
C ARG A 226 -19.20 3.09 2.24
N VAL A 227 -19.86 2.18 2.95
CA VAL A 227 -20.37 0.93 2.38
C VAL A 227 -21.86 0.85 2.62
N GLU A 228 -22.62 0.67 1.54
CA GLU A 228 -24.06 0.42 1.58
C GLU A 228 -24.30 -1.08 1.41
N CYS A 229 -24.93 -1.69 2.40
CA CYS A 229 -25.36 -3.08 2.38
C CYS A 229 -26.89 -3.17 2.31
N GLU A 230 -27.45 -4.36 2.12
CA GLU A 230 -28.89 -4.55 2.01
C GLU A 230 -29.65 -4.13 3.29
N GLY A 231 -29.02 -4.28 4.45
CA GLY A 231 -29.65 -3.98 5.76
C GLY A 231 -28.90 -2.95 6.62
N SER A 232 -27.78 -2.42 6.17
CA SER A 232 -26.92 -1.56 6.97
C SER A 232 -26.06 -0.64 6.13
N THR A 233 -25.62 0.45 6.74
CA THR A 233 -24.61 1.38 6.20
C THR A 233 -23.41 1.42 7.13
N TYR A 234 -22.22 1.45 6.57
CA TYR A 234 -20.97 1.61 7.29
C TYR A 234 -20.24 2.88 6.83
N GLU A 235 -19.69 3.60 7.79
CA GLU A 235 -18.89 4.79 7.53
C GLU A 235 -17.59 4.72 8.34
N LEU A 236 -16.44 4.61 7.63
CA LEU A 236 -15.10 4.62 8.22
C LEU A 236 -14.42 5.95 7.88
N ASN A 237 -14.04 6.71 8.90
CA ASN A 237 -13.18 7.88 8.79
C ASN A 237 -11.82 7.56 9.41
N PHE A 238 -10.78 7.45 8.57
CA PHE A 238 -9.43 7.12 9.04
C PHE A 238 -8.76 8.27 9.79
N ILE A 239 -9.11 9.53 9.47
CA ILE A 239 -8.51 10.71 10.10
C ILE A 239 -9.05 10.88 11.52
N GLU A 240 -10.35 10.71 11.70
CA GLU A 240 -10.99 10.78 13.01
C GLU A 240 -10.85 9.50 13.83
N GLY A 241 -10.44 8.39 13.19
CA GLY A 241 -10.35 7.09 13.82
C GLY A 241 -11.72 6.55 14.26
N THR A 242 -12.74 6.69 13.40
CA THR A 242 -14.12 6.29 13.70
C THR A 242 -14.66 5.33 12.65
N LEU A 243 -15.38 4.29 13.09
CA LEU A 243 -16.19 3.42 12.25
C LEU A 243 -17.62 3.41 12.81
N ILE A 244 -18.57 3.79 11.99
CA ILE A 244 -20.00 3.80 12.32
C ILE A 244 -20.67 2.68 11.54
N LYS A 245 -21.45 1.84 12.23
CA LYS A 245 -22.47 0.96 11.64
C LYS A 245 -23.83 1.54 11.95
N GLN A 246 -24.66 1.72 10.93
CA GLN A 246 -26.04 2.13 11.03
C GLN A 246 -26.95 1.07 10.41
N ASP A 247 -27.74 0.42 11.21
CA ASP A 247 -28.91 -0.38 10.84
C ASP A 247 -30.13 0.16 11.63
N ILE A 248 -30.94 -0.68 12.26
CA ILE A 248 -31.98 -0.24 13.19
C ILE A 248 -31.33 0.46 14.40
N ASN A 249 -30.13 0.05 14.78
CA ASN A 249 -29.33 0.63 15.84
C ASN A 249 -28.12 1.34 15.25
N ARG A 250 -27.52 2.24 16.04
CA ARG A 250 -26.24 2.88 15.69
C ARG A 250 -25.14 2.35 16.60
N GLN A 251 -24.07 1.85 16.00
CA GLN A 251 -22.87 1.41 16.71
C GLN A 251 -21.67 2.25 16.25
N ILE A 252 -20.84 2.65 17.19
CA ILE A 252 -19.64 3.46 16.90
C ILE A 252 -18.43 2.76 17.52
N PHE A 253 -17.42 2.54 16.70
CA PHE A 253 -16.11 2.03 17.09
C PHE A 253 -15.09 3.15 16.94
N ASN A 254 -14.30 3.41 17.98
CA ASN A 254 -13.34 4.50 17.97
C ASN A 254 -11.94 3.97 18.31
N ILE A 255 -10.95 4.40 17.55
CA ILE A 255 -9.53 4.19 17.84
C ILE A 255 -8.82 5.54 17.63
N PRO A 256 -8.91 6.43 18.61
CA PRO A 256 -8.21 7.70 18.55
C PRO A 256 -6.69 7.49 18.65
N ASN A 257 -5.92 8.30 17.94
CA ASN A 257 -4.46 8.37 18.06
C ASN A 257 -3.70 7.07 17.75
N LEU A 258 -4.13 6.29 16.74
CA LEU A 258 -3.38 5.13 16.28
C LEU A 258 -1.98 5.57 15.81
N ALA A 259 -0.95 5.08 16.49
CA ALA A 259 0.42 5.35 16.09
C ALA A 259 0.73 4.64 14.77
N ARG A 260 1.34 5.35 13.82
CA ARG A 260 1.63 4.80 12.49
C ARG A 260 2.46 3.53 12.55
N ASN A 261 3.40 3.41 13.50
CA ASN A 261 4.23 2.23 13.67
C ASN A 261 3.45 0.99 14.13
N GLU A 262 2.28 1.15 14.76
CA GLU A 262 1.43 0.02 15.17
C GLU A 262 0.93 -0.78 13.97
N MET A 263 0.51 -0.10 12.90
CA MET A 263 0.08 -0.78 11.67
C MET A 263 1.25 -1.52 10.99
N PHE A 264 2.45 -0.91 10.97
CA PHE A 264 3.64 -1.57 10.43
C PHE A 264 4.05 -2.78 11.28
N LEU A 265 3.98 -2.65 12.59
CA LEU A 265 4.25 -3.76 13.52
C LEU A 265 3.27 -4.92 13.29
N ALA A 266 1.97 -4.61 13.17
CA ALA A 266 0.95 -5.60 12.89
C ALA A 266 1.18 -6.28 11.52
N MET A 267 1.55 -5.51 10.50
CA MET A 267 1.90 -6.03 9.18
C MET A 267 3.06 -7.02 9.24
N HIS A 268 4.18 -6.65 9.87
CA HIS A 268 5.31 -7.56 9.99
C HIS A 268 5.00 -8.80 10.81
N LYS A 269 4.21 -8.68 11.89
CA LYS A 269 3.74 -9.84 12.66
C LYS A 269 2.91 -10.78 11.81
N ASP A 270 2.01 -10.25 10.98
CA ASP A 270 1.17 -11.07 10.10
C ASP A 270 1.98 -11.72 8.97
N VAL A 271 2.89 -10.97 8.33
CA VAL A 271 3.81 -11.49 7.31
C VAL A 271 4.65 -12.67 7.80
N LEU A 272 5.16 -12.57 9.03
CA LEU A 272 6.02 -13.57 9.65
C LEU A 272 5.23 -14.66 10.42
N GLY A 273 3.92 -14.53 10.50
CA GLY A 273 3.02 -15.41 11.24
C GLY A 273 1.91 -16.00 10.38
N GLU A 274 0.67 -15.64 10.68
CA GLU A 274 -0.54 -16.25 10.10
C GLU A 274 -0.80 -15.89 8.63
N GLN A 275 -0.29 -14.74 8.17
CA GLN A 275 -0.46 -14.23 6.79
C GLN A 275 -1.94 -14.07 6.40
N ARG A 276 -2.74 -13.61 7.35
CA ARG A 276 -4.20 -13.52 7.22
C ARG A 276 -4.66 -12.29 6.46
N TYR A 277 -4.01 -11.16 6.70
CA TYR A 277 -4.45 -9.85 6.18
C TYR A 277 -3.46 -9.24 5.19
N VAL A 278 -2.21 -9.67 5.22
CA VAL A 278 -1.19 -9.13 4.34
C VAL A 278 -1.54 -9.34 2.87
N CYS A 279 -1.30 -8.33 2.05
CA CYS A 279 -1.50 -8.39 0.61
C CYS A 279 -0.51 -9.38 -0.01
N GLY A 280 -0.99 -10.47 -0.58
CA GLY A 280 -0.18 -11.41 -1.33
C GLY A 280 0.26 -10.83 -2.68
N PHE A 281 1.30 -11.43 -3.29
CA PHE A 281 1.82 -10.98 -4.58
C PHE A 281 0.74 -10.91 -5.67
N SER A 282 -0.11 -11.93 -5.77
CA SER A 282 -1.20 -11.96 -6.77
C SER A 282 -2.19 -10.81 -6.60
N GLU A 283 -2.54 -10.46 -5.35
CA GLU A 283 -3.43 -9.33 -5.08
C GLU A 283 -2.77 -7.99 -5.44
N GLY A 284 -1.46 -7.86 -5.14
CA GLY A 284 -0.67 -6.71 -5.59
C GLY A 284 -0.63 -6.58 -7.11
N GLN A 285 -0.50 -7.70 -7.83
CA GLN A 285 -0.57 -7.74 -9.29
C GLN A 285 -1.97 -7.35 -9.82
N ASP A 286 -3.03 -7.79 -9.16
CA ASP A 286 -4.40 -7.37 -9.50
C ASP A 286 -4.55 -5.84 -9.38
N THR A 287 -4.01 -5.25 -8.32
CA THR A 287 -3.98 -3.78 -8.15
C THR A 287 -3.20 -3.10 -9.28
N MET A 288 -2.03 -3.62 -9.64
CA MET A 288 -1.25 -3.10 -10.77
C MET A 288 -2.00 -3.26 -12.11
N GLY A 289 -2.73 -4.35 -12.30
CA GLY A 289 -3.56 -4.56 -13.49
C GLY A 289 -4.71 -3.55 -13.61
N VAL A 290 -5.31 -3.15 -12.48
CA VAL A 290 -6.31 -2.06 -12.47
C VAL A 290 -5.66 -0.72 -12.79
N ILE A 291 -4.50 -0.42 -12.21
CA ILE A 291 -3.72 0.80 -12.50
C ILE A 291 -3.39 0.90 -13.99
N ASP A 292 -2.91 -0.18 -14.60
CA ASP A 292 -2.60 -0.24 -16.05
C ASP A 292 -3.85 0.04 -16.91
N LYS A 293 -5.00 -0.54 -16.57
CA LYS A 293 -6.27 -0.27 -17.27
C LYS A 293 -6.67 1.20 -17.18
N ILE A 294 -6.54 1.82 -16.00
CA ILE A 294 -6.82 3.24 -15.79
C ILE A 294 -5.90 4.10 -16.65
N GLN A 295 -4.59 3.84 -16.61
CA GLN A 295 -3.60 4.58 -17.38
C GLN A 295 -3.84 4.48 -18.90
N ARG A 296 -4.21 3.31 -19.42
CA ARG A 296 -4.54 3.13 -20.84
C ARG A 296 -5.78 3.92 -21.24
N GLN A 297 -6.85 3.92 -20.43
CA GLN A 297 -8.08 4.67 -20.70
C GLN A 297 -7.88 6.20 -20.77
N ASN A 298 -6.85 6.72 -20.12
CA ASN A 298 -6.62 8.16 -20.01
C ASN A 298 -5.40 8.66 -20.80
N ASN A 299 -4.72 7.78 -21.53
CA ASN A 299 -3.65 8.13 -22.48
C ASN A 299 -4.13 8.11 -23.96
N GLU A 300 -5.40 7.75 -24.20
CA GLU A 300 -6.11 7.87 -25.48
C GLU A 300 -6.85 9.22 -25.54
#